data_91555935e6a1aebff071f88e4034195d
#
_entry.id   91555935e6a1aebff071f88e4034195d
#
_cell.length_a   1.000
_cell.length_b   1.000
_cell.length_c   1.000
_cell.angle_alpha   90.00
_cell.angle_beta   90.00
_cell.angle_gamma   90.00
#
_symmetry.space_group_name_H-M   'P 1'
#
loop_
_entity.id
_entity.type
_entity.pdbx_description
1 polymer ?
#
loop_
_entity_poly.entity_id
_entity_poly.type
_entity_poly.pdbx_seq_one_letter_code
_entity_poly.pdbx_strand_id
1 'polypeptide(L)'
;MFNMNRLSKEQQIRVVAALVEGNSLRSTSRMTGVARNTVTTLLLDLAEGCAGYHDRHVRNFKVRRLQCDEIWNFVGAKAKNTTPEKKAEGWGDTWTWTAVDADTKLCVSYLVGGRDLGWATEFMLDCAHRISNRVQITTDGHRAYMEAVETAFGADIDYATRRRSSEVTQ
;
A
#
# COMPACT_ATOMS: atom_id res chain seq x y z
N MET A 1 14.54 21.81 -28.65
CA MET A 1 14.18 20.49 -29.21
C MET A 1 12.86 20.09 -28.62
N PHE A 2 11.77 20.12 -29.36
CA PHE A 2 10.47 19.65 -28.90
C PHE A 2 10.52 18.12 -28.77
N ASN A 3 10.36 17.60 -27.55
CA ASN A 3 10.35 16.17 -27.30
C ASN A 3 8.99 15.61 -27.76
N MET A 4 8.90 15.16 -29.02
CA MET A 4 7.66 14.72 -29.69
C MET A 4 7.01 13.48 -29.06
N ASN A 5 7.60 12.88 -28.04
CA ASN A 5 7.12 11.65 -27.39
C ASN A 5 6.56 11.85 -25.96
N ARG A 6 6.40 13.09 -25.49
CA ARG A 6 5.78 13.33 -24.18
C ARG A 6 4.27 13.58 -24.35
N LEU A 7 3.48 12.92 -23.49
CA LEU A 7 2.05 13.21 -23.38
C LEU A 7 1.82 14.67 -23.03
N SER A 8 0.81 15.30 -23.62
CA SER A 8 0.37 16.61 -23.18
C SER A 8 -0.11 16.56 -21.73
N LYS A 9 -0.07 17.69 -21.03
CA LYS A 9 -0.54 17.78 -19.65
C LYS A 9 -1.99 17.30 -19.50
N GLU A 10 -2.84 17.60 -20.47
CA GLU A 10 -4.25 17.16 -20.49
C GLU A 10 -4.37 15.63 -20.63
N GLN A 11 -3.53 15.03 -21.48
CA GLN A 11 -3.50 13.56 -21.61
C GLN A 11 -3.00 12.90 -20.32
N GLN A 12 -1.96 13.45 -19.68
CA GLN A 12 -1.48 12.97 -18.39
C GLN A 12 -2.58 13.04 -17.33
N ILE A 13 -3.29 14.16 -17.21
CA ILE A 13 -4.40 14.34 -16.28
C ILE A 13 -5.49 13.29 -16.51
N ARG A 14 -5.90 13.04 -17.78
CA ARG A 14 -6.91 12.02 -18.08
C ARG A 14 -6.47 10.61 -17.71
N VAL A 15 -5.21 10.27 -17.98
CA VAL A 15 -4.65 8.96 -17.60
C VAL A 15 -4.63 8.81 -16.09
N VAL A 16 -4.14 9.82 -15.37
CA VAL A 16 -4.07 9.79 -13.89
C VAL A 16 -5.47 9.71 -13.29
N ALA A 17 -6.42 10.52 -13.75
CA ALA A 17 -7.80 10.47 -13.30
C ALA A 17 -8.41 9.07 -13.47
N ALA A 18 -8.20 8.43 -14.62
CA ALA A 18 -8.68 7.07 -14.83
C ALA A 18 -8.03 6.05 -13.90
N LEU A 19 -6.74 6.18 -13.60
CA LEU A 19 -6.02 5.26 -12.71
C LEU A 19 -6.45 5.41 -11.24
N VAL A 20 -6.64 6.63 -10.75
CA VAL A 20 -7.08 6.86 -9.36
C VAL A 20 -8.52 6.42 -9.11
N GLU A 21 -9.35 6.37 -10.17
CA GLU A 21 -10.68 5.77 -10.14
C GLU A 21 -10.67 4.23 -10.20
N GLY A 22 -9.49 3.61 -10.10
CA GLY A 22 -9.34 2.15 -10.05
C GLY A 22 -9.42 1.44 -11.42
N ASN A 23 -9.35 2.17 -12.53
CA ASN A 23 -9.33 1.56 -13.84
C ASN A 23 -8.03 0.79 -14.09
N SER A 24 -8.15 -0.40 -14.70
CA SER A 24 -6.97 -1.16 -15.10
C SER A 24 -6.16 -0.45 -16.19
N LEU A 25 -4.85 -0.75 -16.32
CA LEU A 25 -4.00 -0.20 -17.38
C LEU A 25 -4.59 -0.40 -18.78
N ARG A 26 -5.25 -1.55 -19.03
CA ARG A 26 -5.91 -1.83 -20.31
C ARG A 26 -7.15 -0.97 -20.51
N SER A 27 -7.96 -0.78 -19.49
CA SER A 27 -9.14 0.10 -19.53
C SER A 27 -8.73 1.54 -19.75
N THR A 28 -7.77 2.02 -18.97
CA THR A 28 -7.20 3.38 -19.10
C THR A 28 -6.69 3.65 -20.50
N SER A 29 -5.92 2.71 -21.09
CA SER A 29 -5.42 2.83 -22.46
C SER A 29 -6.57 2.96 -23.49
N ARG A 30 -7.64 2.15 -23.37
CA ARG A 30 -8.80 2.23 -24.26
C ARG A 30 -9.57 3.54 -24.11
N MET A 31 -9.76 4.01 -22.88
CA MET A 31 -10.53 5.22 -22.58
C MET A 31 -9.81 6.50 -23.01
N THR A 32 -8.48 6.54 -22.84
CA THR A 32 -7.68 7.73 -23.09
C THR A 32 -7.05 7.78 -24.49
N GLY A 33 -7.04 6.64 -25.20
CA GLY A 33 -6.32 6.50 -26.48
C GLY A 33 -4.79 6.44 -26.32
N VAL A 34 -4.27 6.46 -25.09
CA VAL A 34 -2.83 6.43 -24.83
C VAL A 34 -2.33 4.98 -24.82
N ALA A 35 -1.23 4.69 -25.49
CA ALA A 35 -0.64 3.36 -25.53
C ALA A 35 -0.36 2.82 -24.12
N ARG A 36 -0.64 1.53 -23.87
CA ARG A 36 -0.50 0.90 -22.54
C ARG A 36 0.90 1.07 -21.94
N ASN A 37 1.96 0.94 -22.74
CA ASN A 37 3.32 1.10 -22.24
C ASN A 37 3.56 2.54 -21.76
N THR A 38 3.01 3.54 -22.46
CA THR A 38 3.10 4.96 -22.06
C THR A 38 2.31 5.20 -20.76
N VAL A 39 1.13 4.56 -20.61
CA VAL A 39 0.36 4.60 -19.35
C VAL A 39 1.18 3.99 -18.21
N THR A 40 1.84 2.85 -18.45
CA THR A 40 2.69 2.19 -17.45
C THR A 40 3.89 3.07 -17.05
N THR A 41 4.60 3.66 -18.02
CA THR A 41 5.72 4.56 -17.72
C THR A 41 5.26 5.76 -16.89
N LEU A 42 4.16 6.41 -17.30
CA LEU A 42 3.61 7.54 -16.54
C LEU A 42 3.22 7.13 -15.11
N LEU A 43 2.64 5.93 -14.92
CA LEU A 43 2.30 5.42 -13.59
C LEU A 43 3.54 5.23 -12.72
N LEU A 44 4.63 4.68 -13.27
CA LEU A 44 5.88 4.49 -12.53
C LEU A 44 6.51 5.83 -12.13
N ASP A 45 6.59 6.79 -13.06
CA ASP A 45 7.12 8.14 -12.79
C ASP A 45 6.31 8.85 -11.69
N LEU A 46 4.97 8.71 -11.74
CA LEU A 46 4.08 9.26 -10.71
C LEU A 46 4.23 8.56 -9.37
N ALA A 47 4.36 7.23 -9.37
CA ALA A 47 4.52 6.46 -8.15
C ALA A 47 5.79 6.86 -7.40
N GLU A 48 6.91 7.04 -8.10
CA GLU A 48 8.15 7.53 -7.52
C GLU A 48 7.99 8.94 -6.95
N GLY A 49 7.39 9.85 -7.71
CA GLY A 49 7.11 11.21 -7.25
C GLY A 49 6.19 11.26 -6.04
N CYS A 50 5.12 10.46 -6.03
CA CYS A 50 4.17 10.35 -4.92
C CYS A 50 4.84 9.73 -3.68
N ALA A 51 5.65 8.69 -3.82
CA ALA A 51 6.37 8.08 -2.72
C ALA A 51 7.32 9.09 -2.04
N GLY A 52 8.10 9.82 -2.83
CA GLY A 52 8.98 10.88 -2.31
C GLY A 52 8.22 12.06 -1.68
N TYR A 53 7.05 12.42 -2.21
CA TYR A 53 6.19 13.43 -1.60
C TYR A 53 5.61 12.95 -0.27
N HIS A 54 5.05 11.74 -0.25
CA HIS A 54 4.49 11.10 0.94
C HIS A 54 5.55 11.01 2.05
N ASP A 55 6.75 10.52 1.74
CA ASP A 55 7.82 10.36 2.71
C ASP A 55 8.26 11.68 3.34
N ARG A 56 8.26 12.77 2.59
CA ARG A 56 8.62 14.10 3.11
C ARG A 56 7.52 14.78 3.92
N HIS A 57 6.24 14.56 3.57
CA HIS A 57 5.14 15.34 4.12
C HIS A 57 4.30 14.59 5.15
N VAL A 58 4.26 13.26 5.09
CA VAL A 58 3.55 12.44 6.09
C VAL A 58 4.53 12.06 7.21
N ARG A 59 4.92 13.05 8.01
CA ARG A 59 5.82 12.94 9.16
C ARG A 59 5.29 13.78 10.32
N ASN A 60 5.54 13.34 11.55
CA ASN A 60 5.11 14.02 12.78
C ASN A 60 3.59 14.25 12.83
N PHE A 61 2.82 13.34 12.26
CA PHE A 61 1.36 13.43 12.24
C PHE A 61 0.76 13.07 13.59
N LYS A 62 -0.29 13.81 13.97
CA LYS A 62 -1.11 13.46 15.13
C LYS A 62 -2.26 12.59 14.64
N VAL A 63 -2.21 11.31 14.99
CA VAL A 63 -3.22 10.29 14.64
C VAL A 63 -3.86 9.78 15.91
N ARG A 64 -5.17 9.88 16.04
CA ARG A 64 -5.89 9.34 17.20
C ARG A 64 -6.13 7.85 17.06
N ARG A 65 -6.55 7.40 15.89
CA ARG A 65 -6.91 6.00 15.60
C ARG A 65 -6.31 5.58 14.26
N LEU A 66 -5.41 4.62 14.31
CA LEU A 66 -4.79 4.01 13.14
C LEU A 66 -5.43 2.66 12.86
N GLN A 67 -5.85 2.43 11.63
CA GLN A 67 -6.37 1.15 11.15
C GLN A 67 -5.35 0.53 10.21
N CYS A 68 -4.90 -0.70 10.53
CA CYS A 68 -3.93 -1.43 9.72
C CYS A 68 -4.58 -2.70 9.17
N ASP A 69 -4.32 -2.97 7.89
CA ASP A 69 -4.82 -4.15 7.17
C ASP A 69 -3.84 -4.54 6.07
N GLU A 70 -3.92 -5.80 5.58
CA GLU A 70 -3.14 -6.27 4.45
C GLU A 70 -4.03 -6.65 3.28
N ILE A 71 -3.65 -6.16 2.10
CA ILE A 71 -4.30 -6.49 0.83
C ILE A 71 -3.47 -7.56 0.13
N TRP A 72 -4.02 -8.76 -0.01
CA TRP A 72 -3.37 -9.83 -0.77
C TRP A 72 -3.39 -9.58 -2.27
N ASN A 73 -2.28 -9.87 -2.92
CA ASN A 73 -2.12 -9.87 -4.36
C ASN A 73 -1.08 -10.93 -4.79
N PHE A 74 -0.69 -10.96 -6.05
CA PHE A 74 0.38 -11.81 -6.55
C PHE A 74 1.08 -11.19 -7.76
N VAL A 75 2.35 -11.55 -7.92
CA VAL A 75 3.16 -11.21 -9.10
C VAL A 75 3.21 -12.43 -10.01
N GLY A 76 2.81 -12.25 -11.28
CA GLY A 76 2.81 -13.30 -12.29
C GLY A 76 1.79 -14.41 -12.05
N ALA A 77 1.94 -15.19 -10.99
CA ALA A 77 1.03 -16.25 -10.58
C ALA A 77 0.94 -16.36 -9.05
N LYS A 78 -0.16 -16.92 -8.52
CA LYS A 78 -0.29 -17.25 -7.08
C LYS A 78 0.83 -18.20 -6.67
N ALA A 79 1.33 -18.08 -5.44
CA ALA A 79 2.45 -18.87 -4.92
C ALA A 79 2.28 -20.38 -5.16
N LYS A 80 1.07 -20.92 -4.99
CA LYS A 80 0.75 -22.34 -5.24
C LYS A 80 0.90 -22.79 -6.68
N ASN A 81 0.90 -21.85 -7.65
CA ASN A 81 1.01 -22.11 -9.08
C ASN A 81 2.36 -21.67 -9.65
N THR A 82 3.32 -21.33 -8.80
CA THR A 82 4.63 -20.78 -9.18
C THR A 82 5.69 -21.87 -9.10
N THR A 83 6.49 -22.04 -10.15
CA THR A 83 7.63 -22.96 -10.12
C THR A 83 8.80 -22.36 -9.32
N PRO A 84 9.78 -23.19 -8.82
CA PRO A 84 10.93 -22.69 -8.09
C PRO A 84 11.73 -21.61 -8.84
N GLU A 85 11.90 -21.78 -10.16
CA GLU A 85 12.62 -20.82 -11.01
C GLU A 85 11.91 -19.47 -11.06
N LYS A 86 10.59 -19.48 -11.30
CA LYS A 86 9.77 -18.27 -11.31
C LYS A 86 9.68 -17.60 -9.94
N LYS A 87 9.70 -18.40 -8.87
CA LYS A 87 9.75 -17.88 -7.52
C LYS A 87 11.07 -17.15 -7.24
N ALA A 88 12.18 -17.64 -7.76
CA ALA A 88 13.46 -16.94 -7.70
C ALA A 88 13.48 -15.63 -8.48
N GLU A 89 12.63 -15.49 -9.51
CA GLU A 89 12.39 -14.25 -10.27
C GLU A 89 11.40 -13.29 -9.57
N GLY A 90 10.94 -13.60 -8.35
CA GLY A 90 10.01 -12.77 -7.59
C GLY A 90 8.53 -13.01 -7.88
N TRP A 91 8.16 -14.11 -8.56
CA TRP A 91 6.77 -14.48 -8.75
C TRP A 91 6.18 -15.10 -7.48
N GLY A 92 4.92 -14.87 -7.25
CA GLY A 92 4.20 -15.46 -6.13
C GLY A 92 3.29 -14.47 -5.42
N ASP A 93 2.86 -14.83 -4.24
CA ASP A 93 1.99 -14.00 -3.42
C ASP A 93 2.76 -12.79 -2.90
N THR A 94 2.11 -11.64 -2.90
CA THR A 94 2.61 -10.40 -2.33
C THR A 94 1.49 -9.72 -1.54
N TRP A 95 1.84 -8.91 -0.57
CA TRP A 95 0.92 -8.25 0.33
C TRP A 95 1.21 -6.76 0.35
N THR A 96 0.17 -5.96 0.31
CA THR A 96 0.26 -4.51 0.53
C THR A 96 -0.27 -4.22 1.91
N TRP A 97 0.63 -3.88 2.82
CA TRP A 97 0.32 -3.41 4.16
C TRP A 97 -0.11 -1.95 4.07
N THR A 98 -1.17 -1.58 4.76
CA THR A 98 -1.70 -0.22 4.75
C THR A 98 -2.04 0.23 6.16
N ALA A 99 -1.66 1.45 6.53
CA ALA A 99 -2.04 2.11 7.76
C ALA A 99 -2.81 3.39 7.43
N VAL A 100 -4.07 3.46 7.83
CA VAL A 100 -4.98 4.56 7.51
C VAL A 100 -5.44 5.23 8.80
N ASP A 101 -5.34 6.55 8.87
CA ASP A 101 -5.98 7.33 9.92
C ASP A 101 -7.50 7.20 9.79
N ALA A 102 -8.14 6.65 10.82
CA ALA A 102 -9.58 6.37 10.80
C ALA A 102 -10.44 7.62 10.67
N ASP A 103 -9.93 8.77 11.10
CA ASP A 103 -10.67 10.03 11.12
C ASP A 103 -10.54 10.78 9.76
N THR A 104 -9.32 10.97 9.27
CA THR A 104 -9.05 11.74 8.04
C THR A 104 -9.02 10.90 6.77
N LYS A 105 -8.91 9.57 6.89
CA LYS A 105 -8.69 8.62 5.79
C LYS A 105 -7.33 8.77 5.10
N LEU A 106 -6.41 9.51 5.71
CA LEU A 106 -5.04 9.61 5.21
C LEU A 106 -4.35 8.24 5.32
N CYS A 107 -3.73 7.78 4.23
CA CYS A 107 -2.78 6.68 4.27
C CYS A 107 -1.49 7.16 4.93
N VAL A 108 -1.26 6.77 6.18
CA VAL A 108 -0.10 7.19 6.98
C VAL A 108 1.15 6.44 6.56
N SER A 109 1.02 5.14 6.31
CA SER A 109 2.12 4.27 5.85
C SER A 109 1.60 3.17 4.95
N TYR A 110 2.45 2.70 4.05
CA TYR A 110 2.21 1.50 3.24
C TYR A 110 3.53 0.77 2.98
N LEU A 111 3.45 -0.55 2.84
CA LEU A 111 4.59 -1.40 2.52
C LEU A 111 4.14 -2.54 1.62
N VAL A 112 4.92 -2.88 0.59
CA VAL A 112 4.64 -4.02 -0.30
C VAL A 112 5.69 -5.09 -0.09
N GLY A 113 5.26 -6.30 0.28
CA GLY A 113 6.20 -7.38 0.57
C GLY A 113 5.55 -8.70 0.97
N GLY A 114 6.24 -9.48 1.79
CA GLY A 114 5.71 -10.71 2.37
C GLY A 114 4.73 -10.48 3.52
N ARG A 115 4.33 -11.56 4.22
CA ARG A 115 3.36 -11.51 5.33
C ARG A 115 3.92 -12.09 6.63
N ASP A 116 5.21 -12.10 6.77
CA ASP A 116 5.87 -12.58 7.99
C ASP A 116 6.13 -11.46 9.00
N LEU A 117 6.70 -11.83 10.14
CA LEU A 117 7.02 -10.91 11.22
C LEU A 117 8.01 -9.81 10.80
N GLY A 118 8.98 -10.12 9.92
CA GLY A 118 9.96 -9.13 9.45
C GLY A 118 9.27 -7.96 8.73
N TRP A 119 8.37 -8.28 7.80
CA TRP A 119 7.59 -7.28 7.08
C TRP A 119 6.64 -6.51 8.00
N ALA A 120 5.99 -7.21 8.95
CA ALA A 120 5.13 -6.56 9.94
C ALA A 120 5.92 -5.56 10.81
N THR A 121 7.12 -5.93 11.23
CA THR A 121 7.98 -5.09 12.06
C THR A 121 8.45 -3.85 11.29
N GLU A 122 8.92 -4.02 10.05
CA GLU A 122 9.32 -2.91 9.19
C GLU A 122 8.18 -1.92 8.97
N PHE A 123 6.98 -2.44 8.67
CA PHE A 123 5.78 -1.63 8.49
C PHE A 123 5.40 -0.86 9.77
N MET A 124 5.41 -1.51 10.93
CA MET A 124 5.06 -0.86 12.20
C MET A 124 6.11 0.18 12.63
N LEU A 125 7.39 -0.06 12.36
CA LEU A 125 8.45 0.91 12.59
C LEU A 125 8.27 2.17 11.73
N ASP A 126 7.90 2.02 10.45
CA ASP A 126 7.59 3.17 9.59
C ASP A 126 6.37 3.94 10.12
N CYS A 127 5.32 3.25 10.58
CA CYS A 127 4.18 3.90 11.22
C CYS A 127 4.61 4.70 12.46
N ALA A 128 5.43 4.12 13.34
CA ALA A 128 5.93 4.78 14.55
C ALA A 128 6.76 6.02 14.22
N HIS A 129 7.60 5.98 13.19
CA HIS A 129 8.40 7.13 12.75
C HIS A 129 7.57 8.28 12.16
N ARG A 130 6.33 8.01 11.74
CA ARG A 130 5.44 9.01 11.15
C ARG A 130 4.51 9.67 12.14
N ILE A 131 4.22 9.02 13.27
CA ILE A 131 3.24 9.44 14.27
C ILE A 131 3.96 10.10 15.46
N SER A 132 3.45 11.24 15.92
CA SER A 132 4.07 12.05 16.98
C SER A 132 3.35 11.98 18.33
N ASN A 133 2.30 11.21 18.47
CA ASN A 133 1.50 11.11 19.71
C ASN A 133 1.13 9.66 20.01
N ARG A 134 0.73 9.39 21.26
CA ARG A 134 0.10 8.12 21.62
C ARG A 134 -1.10 7.85 20.72
N VAL A 135 -1.18 6.67 20.12
CA VAL A 135 -2.19 6.30 19.13
C VAL A 135 -2.89 5.01 19.52
N GLN A 136 -4.18 4.91 19.17
CA GLN A 136 -4.90 3.64 19.21
C GLN A 136 -4.71 2.92 17.86
N ILE A 137 -4.13 1.72 17.86
CA ILE A 137 -3.97 0.88 16.66
C ILE A 137 -5.01 -0.25 16.67
N THR A 138 -5.63 -0.45 15.52
CA THR A 138 -6.56 -1.57 15.29
C THR A 138 -6.10 -2.38 14.08
N THR A 139 -5.97 -3.71 14.25
CA THR A 139 -5.62 -4.66 13.19
C THR A 139 -6.66 -5.78 13.07
N ASP A 140 -6.56 -6.61 12.04
CA ASP A 140 -7.43 -7.79 11.83
C ASP A 140 -7.10 -9.00 12.74
N GLY A 141 -6.08 -8.88 13.59
CA GLY A 141 -5.65 -9.96 14.51
C GLY A 141 -4.63 -10.92 13.91
N HIS A 142 -3.98 -10.59 12.80
CA HIS A 142 -2.82 -11.35 12.32
C HIS A 142 -1.72 -11.36 13.39
N ARG A 143 -1.19 -12.56 13.72
CA ARG A 143 -0.28 -12.75 14.86
C ARG A 143 0.99 -11.90 14.80
N ALA A 144 1.52 -11.66 13.58
CA ALA A 144 2.71 -10.85 13.40
C ALA A 144 2.57 -9.41 13.91
N TYR A 145 1.35 -8.86 13.95
CA TYR A 145 1.13 -7.51 14.47
C TYR A 145 1.43 -7.38 15.97
N MET A 146 1.15 -8.39 16.77
CA MET A 146 1.31 -8.28 18.24
C MET A 146 2.76 -7.94 18.59
N GLU A 147 3.70 -8.72 18.07
CA GLU A 147 5.13 -8.54 18.33
C GLU A 147 5.69 -7.29 17.60
N ALA A 148 5.24 -7.04 16.36
CA ALA A 148 5.65 -5.88 15.59
C ALA A 148 5.22 -4.56 16.23
N VAL A 149 3.99 -4.49 16.76
CA VAL A 149 3.46 -3.31 17.46
C VAL A 149 4.23 -3.06 18.75
N GLU A 150 4.48 -4.10 19.55
CA GLU A 150 5.28 -3.99 20.78
C GLU A 150 6.71 -3.50 20.48
N THR A 151 7.32 -4.04 19.42
CA THR A 151 8.67 -3.66 18.99
C THR A 151 8.73 -2.19 18.55
N ALA A 152 7.71 -1.70 17.81
CA ALA A 152 7.74 -0.38 17.21
C ALA A 152 7.27 0.74 18.14
N PHE A 153 6.29 0.48 19.00
CA PHE A 153 5.64 1.49 19.83
C PHE A 153 5.87 1.28 21.34
N GLY A 154 6.27 0.09 21.77
CA GLY A 154 6.43 -0.24 23.18
C GLY A 154 5.12 -0.07 23.98
N ALA A 155 5.23 0.59 25.15
CA ALA A 155 4.09 0.83 26.05
C ALA A 155 3.23 2.06 25.67
N ASP A 156 3.64 2.85 24.68
CA ASP A 156 3.00 4.12 24.32
C ASP A 156 1.85 3.95 23.30
N ILE A 157 1.09 2.87 23.44
CA ILE A 157 0.04 2.53 22.49
C ILE A 157 -1.18 1.92 23.16
N ASP A 158 -2.36 2.13 22.57
CA ASP A 158 -3.59 1.39 22.85
C ASP A 158 -3.85 0.43 21.68
N TYR A 159 -3.50 -0.84 21.85
CA TYR A 159 -3.64 -1.85 20.80
C TYR A 159 -4.93 -2.63 20.92
N ALA A 160 -5.69 -2.72 19.84
CA ALA A 160 -6.93 -3.48 19.72
C ALA A 160 -6.92 -4.39 18.49
N THR A 161 -7.39 -5.61 18.62
CA THR A 161 -7.61 -6.53 17.51
C THR A 161 -9.09 -6.61 17.16
N ARG A 162 -9.43 -6.43 15.89
CA ARG A 162 -10.78 -6.65 15.40
C ARG A 162 -10.95 -8.15 15.10
N ARG A 163 -11.68 -8.88 15.95
CA ARG A 163 -12.10 -10.25 15.61
C ARG A 163 -13.15 -10.17 14.50
N ARG A 164 -12.94 -10.87 13.39
CA ARG A 164 -14.04 -11.18 12.47
C ARG A 164 -14.98 -12.10 13.23
N SER A 165 -16.21 -11.65 13.53
CA SER A 165 -17.28 -12.57 13.91
C SER A 165 -17.52 -13.49 12.71
N SER A 166 -17.19 -14.76 12.83
CA SER A 166 -17.71 -15.78 11.93
C SER A 166 -19.21 -15.79 12.13
N GLU A 167 -19.97 -15.24 11.20
CA GLU A 167 -21.40 -15.50 11.12
C GLU A 167 -21.55 -16.99 10.92
N VAL A 168 -21.97 -17.68 11.99
CA VAL A 168 -22.49 -19.04 11.92
C VAL A 168 -23.83 -18.90 11.24
N THR A 169 -23.88 -19.10 9.93
CA THR A 169 -25.12 -19.33 9.22
C THR A 169 -25.61 -20.72 9.63
N GLN A 170 -26.67 -20.73 10.45
CA GLN A 170 -27.51 -21.91 10.69
C GLN A 170 -28.37 -22.18 9.46
#